data_7f7f7c8330c46717d827df29bf86928d
#
_entry.id   7f7f7c8330c46717d827df29bf86928d
#
_cell.length_a   1.000
_cell.length_b   1.000
_cell.length_c   1.000
_cell.angle_alpha   90.00
_cell.angle_beta   90.00
_cell.angle_gamma   90.00
#
_symmetry.space_group_name_H-M   'P 1'
#
loop_
_entity.id
_entity.type
_entity.pdbx_description
1 polymer ?
#
loop_
_entity_poly.entity_id
_entity_poly.type
_entity_poly.pdbx_seq_one_letter_code
_entity_poly.pdbx_strand_id
1 'polypeptide(L)'
;MSNDAIKTIGSSSVGAILGLSPWAGPWDVWARMHGLVESKKTFSTTRGHILEPAIGAHYAKLYNVEVQKGPEYEESPILGAEPWMHARPDFFVSDGKERWLVEIKSTRSFNEHWGEPGTDNVPPYYAAQCVWQMAVTGDSRCDLAAFATLSDEFRVYRLDRDKALEDNIVGIVRDWHEKHVKGGEPPETDGSTACGAALASRWKPEAKEFIAADESATALAEKLISLRSQLSEVEIEKRHVENLLKEKIGEAYGINGIATWSPTKGRSTFDRKAFEAEHPELAKNYTNQSEGSRIFRFTYNRPKD
;
A
#
# COMPACT_ATOMS: atom_id res chain seq x y z
N MET A 1 29.26 -2.08 20.17
CA MET A 1 28.24 -1.18 20.77
C MET A 1 27.08 -1.15 19.78
N SER A 2 26.02 -1.87 20.10
CA SER A 2 24.84 -1.95 19.24
C SER A 2 24.22 -0.56 19.17
N ASN A 3 24.13 -0.02 17.97
CA ASN A 3 23.44 1.23 17.69
C ASN A 3 21.94 0.91 17.73
N ASP A 4 21.37 0.73 18.94
CA ASP A 4 19.94 0.54 19.16
C ASP A 4 19.23 1.89 18.96
N ALA A 5 19.26 2.38 17.72
CA ALA A 5 18.39 3.47 17.32
C ALA A 5 16.94 3.00 17.56
N ILE A 6 16.19 3.76 18.36
CA ILE A 6 14.78 3.46 18.63
C ILE A 6 14.06 3.36 17.29
N LYS A 7 13.55 2.17 16.97
CA LYS A 7 12.74 1.95 15.77
C LYS A 7 11.39 2.62 16.01
N THR A 8 11.13 3.68 15.28
CA THR A 8 9.96 4.54 15.48
C THR A 8 8.85 4.24 14.48
N ILE A 9 7.60 4.45 14.88
CA ILE A 9 6.41 4.30 14.04
C ILE A 9 5.87 5.67 13.66
N GLY A 10 5.87 5.94 12.35
CA GLY A 10 5.28 7.14 11.77
C GLY A 10 3.83 6.94 11.36
N SER A 11 3.10 8.05 11.26
CA SER A 11 1.66 8.07 10.94
C SER A 11 1.29 7.29 9.68
N SER A 12 2.11 7.32 8.64
CA SER A 12 1.86 6.59 7.39
C SER A 12 1.92 5.06 7.51
N SER A 13 2.51 4.52 8.59
CA SER A 13 2.61 3.09 8.84
C SER A 13 1.44 2.52 9.63
N VAL A 14 0.67 3.38 10.31
CA VAL A 14 -0.39 2.96 11.23
C VAL A 14 -1.49 2.18 10.52
N GLY A 15 -1.97 2.67 9.38
CA GLY A 15 -2.98 1.96 8.60
C GLY A 15 -2.54 0.55 8.16
N ALA A 16 -1.25 0.35 7.90
CA ALA A 16 -0.70 -0.97 7.57
C ALA A 16 -0.61 -1.88 8.80
N ILE A 17 -0.18 -1.36 9.97
CA ILE A 17 -0.14 -2.12 11.23
C ILE A 17 -1.54 -2.59 11.64
N LEU A 18 -2.56 -1.76 11.43
CA LEU A 18 -3.96 -2.07 11.71
C LEU A 18 -4.61 -3.00 10.67
N GLY A 19 -3.90 -3.39 9.60
CA GLY A 19 -4.46 -4.21 8.53
C GLY A 19 -5.49 -3.49 7.64
N LEU A 20 -5.56 -2.17 7.70
CA LEU A 20 -6.51 -1.34 6.95
C LEU A 20 -6.00 -0.94 5.56
N SER A 21 -4.69 -0.95 5.35
CA SER A 21 -4.09 -0.50 4.09
C SER A 21 -4.18 -1.59 3.02
N PRO A 22 -4.64 -1.26 1.80
CA PRO A 22 -4.69 -2.22 0.69
C PRO A 22 -3.31 -2.49 0.05
N TRP A 23 -2.28 -1.72 0.41
CA TRP A 23 -0.94 -1.81 -0.22
C TRP A 23 0.13 -2.41 0.67
N ALA A 24 -0.08 -2.42 1.98
CA ALA A 24 0.90 -2.86 2.96
C ALA A 24 0.21 -3.47 4.17
N GLY A 25 0.82 -4.49 4.76
CA GLY A 25 0.37 -5.12 6.00
C GLY A 25 1.37 -4.95 7.15
N PRO A 26 1.07 -5.53 8.33
CA PRO A 26 1.96 -5.52 9.49
C PRO A 26 3.35 -6.08 9.15
N TRP A 27 3.43 -7.11 8.30
CA TRP A 27 4.68 -7.70 7.82
C TRP A 27 5.55 -6.73 7.05
N ASP A 28 4.94 -5.90 6.21
CA ASP A 28 5.61 -4.89 5.41
C ASP A 28 6.33 -3.87 6.30
N VAL A 29 5.61 -3.38 7.32
CA VAL A 29 6.16 -2.43 8.28
C VAL A 29 7.31 -3.07 9.05
N TRP A 30 7.11 -4.27 9.58
CA TRP A 30 8.11 -5.01 10.31
C TRP A 30 9.36 -5.31 9.47
N ALA A 31 9.18 -5.79 8.24
CA ALA A 31 10.29 -6.15 7.36
C ALA A 31 11.12 -4.92 6.95
N ARG A 32 10.48 -3.77 6.71
CA ARG A 32 11.19 -2.51 6.46
C ARG A 32 11.98 -2.04 7.67
N MET A 33 11.38 -2.09 8.86
CA MET A 33 12.07 -1.74 10.10
C MET A 33 13.29 -2.62 10.39
N HIS A 34 13.30 -3.86 9.89
CA HIS A 34 14.40 -4.81 10.04
C HIS A 34 15.35 -4.85 8.83
N GLY A 35 15.16 -3.97 7.83
CA GLY A 35 16.01 -3.91 6.64
C GLY A 35 15.91 -5.14 5.73
N LEU A 36 14.82 -5.93 5.85
CA LEU A 36 14.62 -7.12 5.03
C LEU A 36 14.07 -6.78 3.64
N VAL A 37 13.40 -5.64 3.52
CA VAL A 37 12.88 -5.10 2.26
C VAL A 37 13.10 -3.59 2.20
N GLU A 38 13.39 -3.09 1.02
CA GLU A 38 13.51 -1.65 0.77
C GLU A 38 12.17 -1.04 0.41
N SER A 39 11.97 0.21 0.80
CA SER A 39 10.83 1.01 0.34
C SER A 39 10.96 1.30 -1.15
N LYS A 40 10.07 0.77 -1.96
CA LYS A 40 10.04 1.08 -3.39
C LYS A 40 9.49 2.49 -3.61
N LYS A 41 10.34 3.40 -4.11
CA LYS A 41 9.87 4.69 -4.63
C LYS A 41 9.11 4.42 -5.94
N THR A 42 7.81 4.70 -5.94
CA THR A 42 6.97 4.61 -7.13
C THR A 42 6.73 6.00 -7.71
N PHE A 43 6.35 6.07 -9.00
CA PHE A 43 5.94 7.37 -9.57
C PHE A 43 4.75 7.97 -8.82
N SER A 44 3.84 7.17 -8.29
CA SER A 44 2.73 7.66 -7.45
C SER A 44 3.22 8.40 -6.19
N THR A 45 4.25 7.87 -5.52
CA THR A 45 4.89 8.54 -4.38
C THR A 45 5.55 9.85 -4.81
N THR A 46 6.33 9.84 -5.90
CA THR A 46 6.97 11.04 -6.45
C THR A 46 5.94 12.09 -6.85
N ARG A 47 4.84 11.68 -7.52
CA ARG A 47 3.75 12.57 -7.87
C ARG A 47 3.12 13.21 -6.63
N GLY A 48 2.92 12.45 -5.56
CA GLY A 48 2.41 12.96 -4.28
C GLY A 48 3.25 14.14 -3.80
N HIS A 49 4.55 13.95 -3.65
CA HIS A 49 5.47 15.02 -3.21
C HIS A 49 5.49 16.24 -4.14
N ILE A 50 5.38 16.05 -5.47
CA ILE A 50 5.33 17.17 -6.42
C ILE A 50 4.03 17.98 -6.25
N LEU A 51 2.90 17.32 -6.03
CA LEU A 51 1.60 17.97 -5.93
C LEU A 51 1.30 18.54 -4.54
N GLU A 52 1.93 18.05 -3.49
CA GLU A 52 1.70 18.45 -2.10
C GLU A 52 1.74 19.96 -1.88
N PRO A 53 2.77 20.72 -2.32
CA PRO A 53 2.79 22.19 -2.14
C PRO A 53 1.66 22.89 -2.90
N ALA A 54 1.31 22.42 -4.10
CA ALA A 54 0.25 23.02 -4.91
C ALA A 54 -1.13 22.80 -4.31
N ILE A 55 -1.38 21.60 -3.79
CA ILE A 55 -2.63 21.25 -3.08
C ILE A 55 -2.73 22.05 -1.79
N GLY A 56 -1.64 22.17 -1.02
CA GLY A 56 -1.59 23.00 0.20
C GLY A 56 -1.88 24.49 -0.09
N ALA A 57 -1.30 25.03 -1.16
CA ALA A 57 -1.57 26.43 -1.58
C ALA A 57 -3.03 26.61 -2.03
N HIS A 58 -3.63 25.61 -2.70
CA HIS A 58 -5.03 25.66 -3.08
C HIS A 58 -5.95 25.61 -1.86
N TYR A 59 -5.64 24.75 -0.89
CA TYR A 59 -6.35 24.67 0.40
C TYR A 59 -6.30 26.03 1.13
N ALA A 60 -5.10 26.62 1.26
CA ALA A 60 -4.90 27.91 1.90
C ALA A 60 -5.78 29.02 1.28
N LYS A 61 -5.82 29.07 -0.06
CA LYS A 61 -6.66 30.02 -0.79
C LYS A 61 -8.15 29.75 -0.59
N LEU A 62 -8.57 28.49 -0.64
CA LEU A 62 -9.98 28.09 -0.51
C LEU A 62 -10.57 28.51 0.83
N TYR A 63 -9.81 28.32 1.91
CA TYR A 63 -10.25 28.62 3.28
C TYR A 63 -9.80 29.97 3.78
N ASN A 64 -9.07 30.74 2.97
CA ASN A 64 -8.48 32.04 3.34
C ASN A 64 -7.67 31.97 4.65
N VAL A 65 -6.75 31.00 4.71
CA VAL A 65 -5.88 30.72 5.85
C VAL A 65 -4.41 30.67 5.42
N GLU A 66 -3.50 30.89 6.37
CA GLU A 66 -2.08 30.64 6.15
C GLU A 66 -1.76 29.18 6.54
N VAL A 67 -0.98 28.52 5.68
CA VAL A 67 -0.47 27.17 5.95
C VAL A 67 1.01 27.25 6.27
N GLN A 68 1.42 26.65 7.36
CA GLN A 68 2.82 26.44 7.72
C GLN A 68 3.20 24.99 7.36
N LYS A 69 4.26 24.82 6.60
CA LYS A 69 4.74 23.47 6.25
C LYS A 69 5.19 22.72 7.50
N GLY A 70 4.86 21.44 7.56
CA GLY A 70 5.35 20.52 8.59
C GLY A 70 6.83 20.13 8.37
N PRO A 71 7.40 19.31 9.27
CA PRO A 71 8.81 18.91 9.18
C PRO A 71 9.09 18.12 7.90
N GLU A 72 10.11 18.55 7.15
CA GLU A 72 10.61 17.81 5.97
C GLU A 72 11.19 16.43 6.37
N TYR A 73 11.39 15.57 5.39
CA TYR A 73 11.87 14.21 5.64
C TYR A 73 13.27 14.19 6.27
N GLU A 74 14.12 15.13 5.90
CA GLU A 74 15.49 15.31 6.43
C GLU A 74 15.53 15.94 7.82
N GLU A 75 14.41 16.52 8.27
CA GLU A 75 14.28 17.13 9.59
C GLU A 75 13.81 16.09 10.62
N SER A 76 14.01 16.42 11.89
CA SER A 76 13.49 15.59 12.99
C SER A 76 11.96 15.59 12.97
N PRO A 77 11.31 14.42 13.08
CA PRO A 77 9.85 14.36 13.19
C PRO A 77 9.38 14.92 14.53
N ILE A 78 8.10 15.24 14.61
CA ILE A 78 7.44 15.53 15.88
C ILE A 78 7.30 14.23 16.64
N LEU A 79 7.78 14.19 17.88
CA LEU A 79 7.69 13.02 18.74
C LEU A 79 6.39 13.09 19.58
N GLY A 80 5.76 11.93 19.76
CA GLY A 80 4.60 11.78 20.62
C GLY A 80 4.96 11.58 22.10
N ALA A 81 3.96 11.15 22.88
CA ALA A 81 4.14 10.85 24.29
C ALA A 81 5.12 9.69 24.55
N GLU A 82 5.21 8.76 23.62
CA GLU A 82 6.15 7.65 23.67
C GLU A 82 7.29 7.89 22.65
N PRO A 83 8.57 7.57 23.01
CA PRO A 83 9.72 7.85 22.14
C PRO A 83 9.68 7.16 20.76
N TRP A 84 8.90 6.10 20.62
CA TRP A 84 8.72 5.36 19.38
C TRP A 84 7.58 5.91 18.49
N MET A 85 6.78 6.87 18.99
CA MET A 85 5.72 7.51 18.22
C MET A 85 6.23 8.77 17.54
N HIS A 86 5.96 8.93 16.25
CA HIS A 86 6.25 10.18 15.56
C HIS A 86 5.23 10.51 14.47
N ALA A 87 5.18 11.77 14.08
CA ALA A 87 4.41 12.27 12.96
C ALA A 87 5.17 13.31 12.15
N ARG A 88 4.79 13.41 10.87
CA ARG A 88 5.16 14.49 9.93
C ARG A 88 3.90 14.91 9.20
N PRO A 89 3.07 15.77 9.81
CA PRO A 89 1.96 16.39 9.09
C PRO A 89 2.48 17.21 7.90
N ASP A 90 1.74 17.24 6.80
CA ASP A 90 2.17 18.01 5.63
C ASP A 90 2.11 19.51 5.93
N PHE A 91 1.03 19.96 6.59
CA PHE A 91 0.89 21.38 6.99
C PHE A 91 0.21 21.53 8.34
N PHE A 92 0.50 22.71 8.95
CA PHE A 92 -0.24 23.26 10.09
C PHE A 92 -0.99 24.52 9.63
N VAL A 93 -2.17 24.72 10.19
CA VAL A 93 -2.97 25.91 9.97
C VAL A 93 -3.34 26.51 11.32
N SER A 94 -3.42 27.85 11.39
CA SER A 94 -3.96 28.56 12.54
C SER A 94 -4.81 29.72 12.07
N ASP A 95 -5.97 29.90 12.70
CA ASP A 95 -6.82 31.08 12.52
C ASP A 95 -6.66 32.09 13.67
N GLY A 96 -5.64 31.90 14.52
CA GLY A 96 -5.36 32.70 15.70
C GLY A 96 -6.16 32.29 16.95
N LYS A 97 -7.10 31.35 16.82
CA LYS A 97 -7.88 30.75 17.94
C LYS A 97 -7.57 29.29 18.10
N GLU A 98 -7.53 28.57 17.00
CA GLU A 98 -7.26 27.13 16.94
C GLU A 98 -6.10 26.87 15.99
N ARG A 99 -5.41 25.75 16.23
CA ARG A 99 -4.45 25.15 15.31
C ARG A 99 -4.97 23.77 14.92
N TRP A 100 -4.81 23.43 13.63
CA TRP A 100 -5.16 22.10 13.14
C TRP A 100 -4.16 21.64 12.08
N LEU A 101 -4.22 20.35 11.78
CA LEU A 101 -3.39 19.70 10.79
C LEU A 101 -4.06 19.69 9.43
N VAL A 102 -3.26 19.71 8.37
CA VAL A 102 -3.72 19.38 7.02
C VAL A 102 -2.83 18.29 6.46
N GLU A 103 -3.45 17.18 6.12
CA GLU A 103 -2.83 16.05 5.44
C GLU A 103 -3.23 16.08 3.97
N ILE A 104 -2.26 15.98 3.08
CA ILE A 104 -2.47 16.05 1.63
C ILE A 104 -2.49 14.66 1.02
N LYS A 105 -3.47 14.42 0.14
CA LYS A 105 -3.52 13.18 -0.64
C LYS A 105 -3.73 13.45 -2.12
N SER A 106 -2.95 12.79 -2.97
CA SER A 106 -3.22 12.73 -4.41
C SER A 106 -3.65 11.31 -4.80
N THR A 107 -4.88 11.16 -5.29
CA THR A 107 -5.42 9.90 -5.80
C THR A 107 -5.64 9.97 -7.31
N ARG A 108 -5.96 8.85 -7.96
CA ARG A 108 -6.40 8.86 -9.36
C ARG A 108 -7.85 9.27 -9.51
N SER A 109 -8.71 8.71 -8.67
CA SER A 109 -10.14 8.96 -8.59
C SER A 109 -10.64 8.72 -7.19
N PHE A 110 -11.74 9.32 -6.82
CA PHE A 110 -12.48 8.96 -5.61
C PHE A 110 -13.28 7.67 -5.89
N ASN A 111 -13.27 6.74 -4.95
CA ASN A 111 -14.02 5.50 -4.97
C ASN A 111 -15.05 5.48 -3.83
N GLU A 112 -15.72 4.37 -3.64
CA GLU A 112 -16.78 4.17 -2.63
C GLU A 112 -16.34 4.37 -1.17
N HIS A 113 -15.03 4.37 -0.90
CA HIS A 113 -14.49 4.63 0.45
C HIS A 113 -14.36 6.13 0.77
N TRP A 114 -14.64 7.00 -0.21
CA TRP A 114 -14.64 8.43 -0.01
C TRP A 114 -16.08 8.93 0.06
N GLY A 115 -16.49 9.48 1.20
CA GLY A 115 -17.80 10.07 1.38
C GLY A 115 -17.93 11.47 0.79
N GLU A 116 -18.96 12.16 1.23
CA GLU A 116 -19.20 13.55 0.83
C GLU A 116 -18.15 14.49 1.43
N PRO A 117 -17.68 15.51 0.68
CA PRO A 117 -16.79 16.54 1.19
C PRO A 117 -17.33 17.20 2.47
N GLY A 118 -16.44 17.53 3.40
CA GLY A 118 -16.78 18.14 4.68
C GLY A 118 -17.17 17.14 5.78
N THR A 119 -17.34 15.85 5.45
CA THR A 119 -17.53 14.77 6.44
C THR A 119 -16.19 14.17 6.86
N ASP A 120 -16.21 13.23 7.79
CA ASP A 120 -15.07 12.41 8.24
C ASP A 120 -14.99 11.06 7.49
N ASN A 121 -15.88 10.82 6.54
CA ASN A 121 -15.95 9.56 5.79
C ASN A 121 -14.86 9.51 4.72
N VAL A 122 -13.71 8.99 5.11
CA VAL A 122 -12.50 8.81 4.27
C VAL A 122 -12.03 7.36 4.35
N PRO A 123 -11.17 6.91 3.43
CA PRO A 123 -10.59 5.57 3.53
C PRO A 123 -9.98 5.33 4.92
N PRO A 124 -10.28 4.18 5.58
CA PRO A 124 -9.93 3.93 6.99
C PRO A 124 -8.43 4.06 7.29
N TYR A 125 -7.57 3.73 6.33
CA TYR A 125 -6.11 3.87 6.49
C TYR A 125 -5.65 5.33 6.52
N TYR A 126 -6.35 6.25 5.87
CA TYR A 126 -6.10 7.69 5.97
C TYR A 126 -6.67 8.27 7.25
N ALA A 127 -7.87 7.81 7.67
CA ALA A 127 -8.42 8.17 8.98
C ALA A 127 -7.44 7.80 10.11
N ALA A 128 -6.92 6.56 10.10
CA ALA A 128 -5.94 6.11 11.09
C ALA A 128 -4.64 6.95 11.07
N GLN A 129 -4.19 7.41 9.90
CA GLN A 129 -3.05 8.32 9.77
C GLN A 129 -3.34 9.67 10.44
N CYS A 130 -4.49 10.27 10.17
CA CYS A 130 -4.89 11.57 10.75
C CYS A 130 -5.07 11.47 12.29
N VAL A 131 -5.72 10.40 12.77
CA VAL A 131 -5.88 10.15 14.22
C VAL A 131 -4.51 10.04 14.90
N TRP A 132 -3.58 9.31 14.31
CA TRP A 132 -2.23 9.18 14.83
C TRP A 132 -1.49 10.52 14.87
N GLN A 133 -1.61 11.33 13.82
CA GLN A 133 -1.01 12.67 13.80
C GLN A 133 -1.56 13.54 14.93
N MET A 134 -2.88 13.54 15.15
CA MET A 134 -3.51 14.25 16.26
C MET A 134 -3.05 13.72 17.63
N ALA A 135 -2.88 12.41 17.76
CA ALA A 135 -2.33 11.80 18.98
C ALA A 135 -0.91 12.28 19.30
N VAL A 136 -0.09 12.43 18.28
CA VAL A 136 1.32 12.86 18.42
C VAL A 136 1.44 14.36 18.66
N THR A 137 0.67 15.19 17.95
CA THR A 137 0.79 16.64 17.99
C THR A 137 -0.06 17.31 19.06
N GLY A 138 -1.11 16.62 19.53
CA GLY A 138 -2.10 17.16 20.47
C GLY A 138 -3.17 18.03 19.82
N ASP A 139 -3.14 18.22 18.50
CA ASP A 139 -4.14 19.01 17.78
C ASP A 139 -5.53 18.37 17.84
N SER A 140 -6.57 19.20 17.84
CA SER A 140 -7.97 18.77 17.97
C SER A 140 -8.63 18.39 16.65
N ARG A 141 -7.96 18.66 15.51
CA ARG A 141 -8.53 18.50 14.17
C ARG A 141 -7.44 18.18 13.15
N CYS A 142 -7.78 17.36 12.17
CA CYS A 142 -7.00 17.14 10.96
C CYS A 142 -7.93 17.25 9.73
N ASP A 143 -7.61 18.16 8.81
CA ASP A 143 -8.27 18.23 7.52
C ASP A 143 -7.50 17.36 6.52
N LEU A 144 -8.20 16.45 5.86
CA LEU A 144 -7.64 15.65 4.77
C LEU A 144 -8.00 16.32 3.44
N ALA A 145 -7.03 16.97 2.80
CA ALA A 145 -7.20 17.62 1.51
C ALA A 145 -6.76 16.69 0.38
N ALA A 146 -7.70 16.23 -0.44
CA ALA A 146 -7.49 15.23 -1.45
C ALA A 146 -7.75 15.76 -2.86
N PHE A 147 -6.82 15.47 -3.78
CA PHE A 147 -6.94 15.79 -5.20
C PHE A 147 -6.97 14.53 -6.04
N ALA A 148 -8.04 14.35 -6.84
CA ALA A 148 -8.20 13.25 -7.77
C ALA A 148 -7.76 13.67 -9.17
N THR A 149 -6.62 13.13 -9.64
CA THR A 149 -5.96 13.57 -10.87
C THR A 149 -6.65 13.14 -12.17
N LEU A 150 -7.53 12.15 -12.12
CA LEU A 150 -8.27 11.69 -13.32
C LEU A 150 -9.59 12.42 -13.50
N SER A 151 -10.31 12.70 -12.41
CA SER A 151 -11.57 13.43 -12.43
C SER A 151 -11.41 14.94 -12.27
N ASP A 152 -10.17 15.42 -11.99
CA ASP A 152 -9.86 16.83 -11.74
C ASP A 152 -10.70 17.42 -10.59
N GLU A 153 -10.91 16.62 -9.54
CA GLU A 153 -11.71 16.98 -8.36
C GLU A 153 -10.83 17.24 -7.15
N PHE A 154 -11.13 18.31 -6.42
CA PHE A 154 -10.55 18.60 -5.12
C PHE A 154 -11.61 18.48 -4.03
N ARG A 155 -11.31 17.72 -2.98
CA ARG A 155 -12.21 17.51 -1.84
C ARG A 155 -11.45 17.70 -0.54
N VAL A 156 -12.14 18.23 0.49
CA VAL A 156 -11.61 18.35 1.85
C VAL A 156 -12.54 17.63 2.80
N TYR A 157 -11.96 16.84 3.66
CA TYR A 157 -12.64 16.08 4.72
C TYR A 157 -12.16 16.58 6.07
N ARG A 158 -13.05 16.65 7.05
CA ARG A 158 -12.72 17.13 8.38
C ARG A 158 -12.80 15.99 9.38
N LEU A 159 -11.69 15.69 10.03
CA LEU A 159 -11.60 14.72 11.11
C LEU A 159 -11.37 15.46 12.43
N ASP A 160 -12.36 15.47 13.30
CA ASP A 160 -12.20 15.98 14.65
C ASP A 160 -11.61 14.88 15.56
N ARG A 161 -10.85 15.26 16.58
CA ARG A 161 -10.19 14.33 17.48
C ARG A 161 -11.20 13.55 18.31
N ASP A 162 -11.19 12.24 18.18
CA ASP A 162 -11.87 11.29 19.03
C ASP A 162 -10.88 10.61 19.96
N LYS A 163 -10.90 10.96 21.25
CA LYS A 163 -9.95 10.44 22.23
C LYS A 163 -10.10 8.94 22.47
N ALA A 164 -11.31 8.40 22.37
CA ALA A 164 -11.54 6.97 22.56
C ALA A 164 -10.98 6.16 21.38
N LEU A 165 -11.20 6.65 20.16
CA LEU A 165 -10.62 6.05 18.94
C LEU A 165 -9.08 6.17 18.94
N GLU A 166 -8.56 7.32 19.35
CA GLU A 166 -7.12 7.55 19.50
C GLU A 166 -6.48 6.56 20.47
N ASP A 167 -7.05 6.42 21.68
CA ASP A 167 -6.53 5.53 22.71
C ASP A 167 -6.55 4.06 22.24
N ASN A 168 -7.58 3.67 21.52
CA ASN A 168 -7.69 2.34 20.93
C ASN A 168 -6.59 2.10 19.88
N ILE A 169 -6.43 3.01 18.92
CA ILE A 169 -5.40 2.90 17.86
C ILE A 169 -3.99 2.88 18.48
N VAL A 170 -3.71 3.81 19.39
CA VAL A 170 -2.41 3.88 20.08
C VAL A 170 -2.16 2.62 20.90
N GLY A 171 -3.18 2.07 21.57
CA GLY A 171 -3.10 0.81 22.30
C GLY A 171 -2.69 -0.37 21.40
N ILE A 172 -3.41 -0.57 20.30
CA ILE A 172 -3.12 -1.66 19.34
C ILE A 172 -1.69 -1.53 18.77
N VAL A 173 -1.31 -0.31 18.37
CA VAL A 173 0.02 -0.07 17.80
C VAL A 173 1.11 -0.22 18.85
N ARG A 174 0.86 0.12 20.12
CA ARG A 174 1.78 -0.12 21.25
C ARG A 174 2.01 -1.62 21.44
N ASP A 175 0.96 -2.42 21.50
CA ASP A 175 1.06 -3.86 21.68
C ASP A 175 1.81 -4.50 20.52
N TRP A 176 1.55 -4.04 19.30
CA TRP A 176 2.29 -4.45 18.12
C TRP A 176 3.78 -4.08 18.19
N HIS A 177 4.09 -2.85 18.63
CA HIS A 177 5.48 -2.39 18.78
C HIS A 177 6.24 -3.19 19.85
N GLU A 178 5.61 -3.43 21.02
CA GLU A 178 6.22 -4.23 22.09
C GLU A 178 6.53 -5.66 21.62
N LYS A 179 5.57 -6.31 20.97
CA LYS A 179 5.72 -7.69 20.51
C LYS A 179 6.69 -7.84 19.35
N HIS A 180 6.53 -7.02 18.33
CA HIS A 180 7.18 -7.25 17.05
C HIS A 180 8.46 -6.41 16.86
N VAL A 181 8.52 -5.21 17.43
CA VAL A 181 9.71 -4.35 17.30
C VAL A 181 10.69 -4.61 18.45
N LYS A 182 10.24 -4.51 19.70
CA LYS A 182 11.09 -4.77 20.86
C LYS A 182 11.31 -6.27 21.10
N GLY A 183 10.25 -7.08 21.02
CA GLY A 183 10.32 -8.52 21.19
C GLY A 183 10.97 -9.24 20.01
N GLY A 184 11.07 -8.59 18.86
CA GLY A 184 11.71 -9.15 17.66
C GLY A 184 10.93 -10.27 16.97
N GLU A 185 9.73 -10.61 17.45
CA GLU A 185 8.86 -11.61 16.82
C GLU A 185 8.27 -11.06 15.52
N PRO A 186 8.39 -11.76 14.38
CA PRO A 186 7.71 -11.32 13.18
C PRO A 186 6.19 -11.37 13.38
N PRO A 187 5.42 -10.48 12.76
CA PRO A 187 3.96 -10.61 12.70
C PRO A 187 3.54 -11.92 12.03
N GLU A 188 2.29 -12.33 12.24
CA GLU A 188 1.72 -13.44 11.49
C GLU A 188 1.78 -13.18 9.99
N THR A 189 2.05 -14.23 9.20
CA THR A 189 2.11 -14.11 7.74
C THR A 189 0.75 -13.68 7.20
N ASP A 190 0.78 -12.65 6.35
CA ASP A 190 -0.40 -12.13 5.66
C ASP A 190 -0.37 -12.42 4.15
N GLY A 191 -1.44 -12.07 3.45
CA GLY A 191 -1.56 -12.25 1.99
C GLY A 191 -0.88 -11.17 1.16
N SER A 192 -0.10 -10.26 1.77
CA SER A 192 0.54 -9.18 1.04
C SER A 192 1.72 -9.67 0.18
N THR A 193 1.94 -8.99 -0.93
CA THR A 193 3.14 -9.25 -1.78
C THR A 193 4.43 -8.95 -1.03
N ALA A 194 4.39 -8.04 -0.07
CA ALA A 194 5.54 -7.67 0.75
C ALA A 194 5.91 -8.77 1.75
N CYS A 195 4.92 -9.43 2.37
CA CYS A 195 5.16 -10.60 3.20
C CYS A 195 5.87 -11.69 2.38
N GLY A 196 5.38 -11.99 1.17
CA GLY A 196 6.03 -12.95 0.27
C GLY A 196 7.48 -12.58 -0.09
N ALA A 197 7.75 -11.30 -0.37
CA ALA A 197 9.09 -10.81 -0.67
C ALA A 197 10.03 -10.90 0.54
N ALA A 198 9.53 -10.54 1.72
CA ALA A 198 10.29 -10.63 2.97
C ALA A 198 10.64 -12.08 3.34
N LEU A 199 9.70 -13.01 3.18
CA LEU A 199 9.95 -14.44 3.35
C LEU A 199 11.02 -14.95 2.40
N ALA A 200 10.97 -14.55 1.13
CA ALA A 200 11.98 -14.92 0.13
C ALA A 200 13.37 -14.35 0.45
N SER A 201 13.45 -13.15 1.03
CA SER A 201 14.69 -12.53 1.46
C SER A 201 15.25 -13.19 2.73
N ARG A 202 14.38 -13.48 3.69
CA ARG A 202 14.77 -14.08 4.99
C ARG A 202 15.31 -15.50 4.85
N TRP A 203 14.71 -16.28 3.97
CA TRP A 203 15.02 -17.70 3.81
C TRP A 203 15.74 -17.97 2.49
N LYS A 204 17.07 -17.97 2.53
CA LYS A 204 17.94 -18.27 1.38
C LYS A 204 18.60 -19.65 1.59
N PRO A 205 18.00 -20.76 1.11
CA PRO A 205 18.61 -22.06 1.28
C PRO A 205 19.87 -22.19 0.43
N GLU A 206 20.92 -22.76 1.01
CA GLU A 206 22.18 -23.05 0.32
C GLU A 206 22.12 -24.38 -0.44
N ALA A 207 21.25 -25.28 -0.02
CA ALA A 207 21.08 -26.62 -0.61
C ALA A 207 19.62 -26.90 -1.00
N LYS A 208 19.43 -27.86 -1.91
CA LYS A 208 18.09 -28.36 -2.30
C LYS A 208 17.61 -29.44 -1.32
N GLU A 209 17.31 -29.04 -0.11
CA GLU A 209 16.78 -29.93 0.91
C GLU A 209 15.24 -29.85 0.97
N PHE A 210 14.62 -31.00 1.25
CA PHE A 210 13.18 -31.11 1.45
C PHE A 210 12.93 -31.45 2.92
N ILE A 211 12.01 -30.71 3.54
CA ILE A 211 11.48 -31.06 4.86
C ILE A 211 10.27 -31.98 4.69
N ALA A 212 10.04 -32.86 5.66
CA ALA A 212 8.85 -33.69 5.65
C ALA A 212 7.58 -32.86 5.81
N ALA A 213 6.51 -33.24 5.12
CA ALA A 213 5.22 -32.61 5.30
C ALA A 213 4.62 -33.04 6.66
N ASP A 214 4.20 -32.06 7.44
CA ASP A 214 3.41 -32.26 8.65
C ASP A 214 1.90 -32.05 8.37
N GLU A 215 1.05 -32.27 9.37
CA GLU A 215 -0.39 -32.08 9.27
C GLU A 215 -0.75 -30.61 8.88
N SER A 216 -0.02 -29.65 9.43
CA SER A 216 -0.24 -28.23 9.14
C SER A 216 0.05 -27.92 7.68
N ALA A 217 1.17 -28.37 7.15
CA ALA A 217 1.53 -28.18 5.74
C ALA A 217 0.51 -28.86 4.81
N THR A 218 0.02 -30.03 5.19
CA THR A 218 -1.01 -30.76 4.43
C THR A 218 -2.34 -29.99 4.43
N ALA A 219 -2.78 -29.49 5.57
CA ALA A 219 -4.01 -28.68 5.68
C ALA A 219 -3.92 -27.39 4.86
N LEU A 220 -2.77 -26.69 4.88
CA LEU A 220 -2.53 -25.51 4.06
C LEU A 220 -2.55 -25.83 2.56
N ALA A 221 -2.00 -26.98 2.15
CA ALA A 221 -2.03 -27.43 0.76
C ALA A 221 -3.47 -27.70 0.29
N GLU A 222 -4.29 -28.38 1.10
CA GLU A 222 -5.71 -28.62 0.79
C GLU A 222 -6.51 -27.32 0.68
N LYS A 223 -6.29 -26.38 1.62
CA LYS A 223 -6.91 -25.06 1.57
C LYS A 223 -6.52 -24.30 0.29
N LEU A 224 -5.25 -24.40 -0.12
CA LEU A 224 -4.79 -23.75 -1.36
C LEU A 224 -5.43 -24.37 -2.60
N ILE A 225 -5.63 -25.69 -2.64
CA ILE A 225 -6.38 -26.37 -3.71
C ILE A 225 -7.81 -25.84 -3.78
N SER A 226 -8.51 -25.80 -2.63
CA SER A 226 -9.89 -25.31 -2.55
C SER A 226 -10.00 -23.84 -3.07
N LEU A 227 -9.10 -22.96 -2.62
CA LEU A 227 -9.06 -21.57 -3.07
C LEU A 227 -8.79 -21.44 -4.58
N ARG A 228 -7.92 -22.27 -5.14
CA ARG A 228 -7.66 -22.30 -6.59
C ARG A 228 -8.88 -22.76 -7.40
N SER A 229 -9.63 -23.74 -6.88
CA SER A 229 -10.89 -24.17 -7.51
C SER A 229 -11.91 -23.05 -7.52
N GLN A 230 -12.14 -22.39 -6.38
CA GLN A 230 -13.05 -21.26 -6.26
C GLN A 230 -12.66 -20.10 -7.18
N LEU A 231 -11.38 -19.78 -7.25
CA LEU A 231 -10.88 -18.74 -8.14
C LEU A 231 -11.16 -19.09 -9.61
N SER A 232 -10.93 -20.33 -10.02
CA SER A 232 -11.21 -20.82 -11.37
C SER A 232 -12.70 -20.74 -11.72
N GLU A 233 -13.58 -21.08 -10.79
CA GLU A 233 -15.04 -20.96 -10.96
C GLU A 233 -15.45 -19.50 -11.17
N VAL A 234 -14.97 -18.59 -10.33
CA VAL A 234 -15.23 -17.13 -10.46
C VAL A 234 -14.66 -16.56 -11.77
N GLU A 235 -13.48 -17.02 -12.21
CA GLU A 235 -12.90 -16.60 -13.49
C GLU A 235 -13.73 -17.08 -14.69
N ILE A 236 -14.35 -18.27 -14.61
CA ILE A 236 -15.26 -18.78 -15.64
C ILE A 236 -16.54 -17.93 -15.67
N GLU A 237 -17.14 -17.66 -14.52
CA GLU A 237 -18.35 -16.84 -14.41
C GLU A 237 -18.11 -15.40 -14.93
N LYS A 238 -17.02 -14.79 -14.50
CA LYS A 238 -16.59 -13.47 -15.01
C LYS A 238 -16.48 -13.47 -16.54
N ARG A 239 -15.81 -14.47 -17.12
CA ARG A 239 -15.64 -14.61 -18.58
C ARG A 239 -16.99 -14.80 -19.29
N HIS A 240 -17.92 -15.53 -18.67
CA HIS A 240 -19.28 -15.67 -19.20
C HIS A 240 -19.97 -14.31 -19.27
N VAL A 241 -19.95 -13.52 -18.20
CA VAL A 241 -20.54 -12.17 -18.18
C VAL A 241 -19.88 -11.23 -19.20
N GLU A 242 -18.54 -11.27 -19.30
CA GLU A 242 -17.80 -10.51 -20.32
C GLU A 242 -18.23 -10.89 -21.76
N ASN A 243 -18.48 -12.17 -22.01
CA ASN A 243 -18.95 -12.64 -23.33
C ASN A 243 -20.38 -12.19 -23.62
N LEU A 244 -21.27 -12.18 -22.63
CA LEU A 244 -22.62 -11.61 -22.77
C LEU A 244 -22.58 -10.11 -23.10
N LEU A 245 -21.66 -9.35 -22.49
CA LEU A 245 -21.46 -7.94 -22.83
C LEU A 245 -20.94 -7.78 -24.27
N LYS A 246 -19.97 -8.59 -24.70
CA LYS A 246 -19.46 -8.58 -26.08
C LYS A 246 -20.55 -8.90 -27.09
N GLU A 247 -21.40 -9.87 -26.81
CA GLU A 247 -22.55 -10.20 -27.66
C GLU A 247 -23.52 -9.01 -27.79
N LYS A 248 -23.79 -8.30 -26.67
CA LYS A 248 -24.62 -7.07 -26.70
C LYS A 248 -23.96 -5.92 -27.47
N ILE A 249 -22.64 -5.80 -27.44
CA ILE A 249 -21.89 -4.79 -28.21
C ILE A 249 -22.01 -5.08 -29.71
N GLY A 250 -21.90 -6.35 -30.11
CA GLY A 250 -21.98 -6.75 -31.53
C GLY A 250 -20.96 -6.01 -32.39
N GLU A 251 -21.46 -5.34 -33.46
CA GLU A 251 -20.61 -4.57 -34.39
C GLU A 251 -20.29 -3.15 -33.89
N ALA A 252 -20.87 -2.72 -32.77
CA ALA A 252 -20.62 -1.41 -32.19
C ALA A 252 -19.21 -1.33 -31.54
N TYR A 253 -18.74 -0.12 -31.28
CA TYR A 253 -17.48 0.12 -30.56
C TYR A 253 -17.59 -0.21 -29.06
N GLY A 254 -18.79 -0.12 -28.49
CA GLY A 254 -19.05 -0.37 -27.08
C GLY A 254 -20.46 0.04 -26.66
N ILE A 255 -20.72 -0.08 -25.36
CA ILE A 255 -21.92 0.38 -24.67
C ILE A 255 -21.54 1.59 -23.83
N ASN A 256 -22.18 2.72 -24.05
CA ASN A 256 -21.86 3.98 -23.40
C ASN A 256 -21.92 3.86 -21.87
N GLY A 257 -20.85 4.29 -21.20
CA GLY A 257 -20.73 4.25 -19.74
C GLY A 257 -20.53 2.85 -19.13
N ILE A 258 -20.45 1.76 -19.94
CA ILE A 258 -20.34 0.38 -19.46
C ILE A 258 -19.05 -0.29 -19.94
N ALA A 259 -18.87 -0.46 -21.26
CA ALA A 259 -17.75 -1.19 -21.81
C ALA A 259 -17.43 -0.81 -23.26
N THR A 260 -16.18 -0.95 -23.65
CA THR A 260 -15.74 -0.88 -25.06
C THR A 260 -15.12 -2.21 -25.47
N TRP A 261 -15.38 -2.62 -26.71
CA TRP A 261 -14.78 -3.80 -27.32
C TRP A 261 -14.39 -3.47 -28.76
N SER A 262 -13.15 -2.98 -28.90
CA SER A 262 -12.65 -2.45 -30.17
C SER A 262 -11.47 -3.27 -30.72
N PRO A 263 -11.28 -3.29 -32.04
CA PRO A 263 -10.10 -3.92 -32.63
C PRO A 263 -8.82 -3.21 -32.20
N THR A 264 -7.80 -3.97 -31.89
CA THR A 264 -6.46 -3.45 -31.61
C THR A 264 -5.58 -3.56 -32.84
N LYS A 265 -4.63 -2.63 -32.97
CA LYS A 265 -3.59 -2.75 -34.00
C LYS A 265 -2.70 -3.95 -33.67
N GLY A 266 -2.29 -4.71 -34.70
CA GLY A 266 -1.31 -5.78 -34.54
C GLY A 266 -0.04 -5.28 -33.83
N ARG A 267 0.49 -6.10 -32.93
CA ARG A 267 1.70 -5.78 -32.15
C ARG A 267 2.90 -6.36 -32.87
N SER A 268 3.91 -5.51 -33.15
CA SER A 268 5.24 -6.00 -33.53
C SER A 268 5.91 -6.62 -32.31
N THR A 269 6.40 -7.83 -32.44
CA THR A 269 7.18 -8.52 -31.40
C THR A 269 8.61 -8.71 -31.91
N PHE A 270 9.57 -8.42 -31.03
CA PHE A 270 10.98 -8.69 -31.30
C PHE A 270 11.26 -10.18 -31.12
N ASP A 271 11.71 -10.84 -32.20
CA ASP A 271 12.12 -12.23 -32.12
C ASP A 271 13.53 -12.32 -31.52
N ARG A 272 13.56 -12.45 -30.22
CA ARG A 272 14.79 -12.53 -29.43
C ARG A 272 15.62 -13.75 -29.82
N LYS A 273 15.01 -14.89 -30.13
CA LYS A 273 15.73 -16.12 -30.45
C LYS A 273 16.45 -16.01 -31.80
N ALA A 274 15.74 -15.46 -32.79
CA ALA A 274 16.36 -15.21 -34.11
C ALA A 274 17.49 -14.18 -33.99
N PHE A 275 17.28 -13.09 -33.24
CA PHE A 275 18.30 -12.06 -33.02
C PHE A 275 19.53 -12.59 -32.28
N GLU A 276 19.37 -13.40 -31.22
CA GLU A 276 20.48 -14.02 -30.48
C GLU A 276 21.27 -15.00 -31.36
N ALA A 277 20.62 -15.69 -32.30
CA ALA A 277 21.26 -16.61 -33.23
C ALA A 277 22.07 -15.87 -34.31
N GLU A 278 21.57 -14.76 -34.85
CA GLU A 278 22.22 -13.97 -35.89
C GLU A 278 23.26 -12.98 -35.33
N HIS A 279 23.06 -12.47 -34.10
CA HIS A 279 23.87 -11.43 -33.49
C HIS A 279 24.29 -11.75 -32.05
N PRO A 280 25.01 -12.87 -31.77
CA PRO A 280 25.28 -13.33 -30.40
C PRO A 280 26.09 -12.34 -29.56
N GLU A 281 27.06 -11.65 -30.15
CA GLU A 281 27.88 -10.67 -29.42
C GLU A 281 27.06 -9.41 -29.04
N LEU A 282 26.21 -8.95 -29.94
CA LEU A 282 25.31 -7.83 -29.63
C LEU A 282 24.31 -8.23 -28.53
N ALA A 283 23.71 -9.40 -28.62
CA ALA A 283 22.78 -9.90 -27.61
C ALA A 283 23.43 -9.97 -26.22
N LYS A 284 24.67 -10.43 -26.12
CA LYS A 284 25.45 -10.52 -24.88
C LYS A 284 25.70 -9.13 -24.26
N ASN A 285 26.07 -8.14 -25.10
CA ASN A 285 26.35 -6.78 -24.62
C ASN A 285 25.12 -6.06 -24.04
N TYR A 286 23.91 -6.48 -24.46
CA TYR A 286 22.65 -5.89 -24.01
C TYR A 286 21.82 -6.81 -23.09
N THR A 287 22.40 -7.93 -22.64
CA THR A 287 21.75 -8.83 -21.68
C THR A 287 22.24 -8.52 -20.28
N ASN A 288 21.33 -8.06 -19.42
CA ASN A 288 21.58 -7.86 -18.00
C ASN A 288 21.16 -9.10 -17.22
N GLN A 289 22.03 -9.56 -16.32
CA GLN A 289 21.72 -10.66 -15.42
C GLN A 289 21.21 -10.07 -14.08
N SER A 290 19.95 -10.35 -13.76
CA SER A 290 19.39 -9.99 -12.45
C SER A 290 19.74 -11.06 -11.41
N GLU A 291 19.78 -10.68 -10.14
CA GLU A 291 19.87 -11.66 -9.05
C GLU A 291 18.68 -12.63 -9.10
N GLY A 292 18.98 -13.91 -8.82
CA GLY A 292 17.96 -14.94 -8.75
C GLY A 292 17.04 -14.72 -7.55
N SER A 293 15.75 -15.00 -7.71
CA SER A 293 14.75 -14.96 -6.64
C SER A 293 14.18 -16.35 -6.37
N ARG A 294 13.63 -16.54 -5.15
CA ARG A 294 12.90 -17.78 -4.83
C ARG A 294 11.53 -17.78 -5.50
N ILE A 295 11.21 -18.88 -6.18
CA ILE A 295 9.93 -19.08 -6.83
C ILE A 295 9.14 -20.11 -6.04
N PHE A 296 7.95 -19.75 -5.57
CA PHE A 296 7.01 -20.71 -4.97
C PHE A 296 6.36 -21.55 -6.07
N ARG A 297 6.58 -22.87 -5.99
CA ARG A 297 5.93 -23.83 -6.88
C ARG A 297 5.11 -24.80 -6.07
N PHE A 298 3.80 -24.80 -6.29
CA PHE A 298 2.89 -25.72 -5.64
C PHE A 298 2.78 -27.01 -6.44
N THR A 299 3.19 -28.13 -5.83
CA THR A 299 3.26 -29.46 -6.47
C THR A 299 2.50 -30.55 -5.72
N TYR A 300 1.68 -30.16 -4.72
CA TYR A 300 0.91 -31.13 -3.95
C TYR A 300 -0.15 -31.80 -4.82
N ASN A 301 -0.09 -33.11 -4.86
CA ASN A 301 -1.13 -33.99 -5.43
C ASN A 301 -1.82 -34.69 -4.26
N ARG A 302 -3.15 -34.49 -4.14
CA ARG A 302 -3.93 -35.17 -3.12
C ARG A 302 -3.73 -36.71 -3.30
N PRO A 303 -3.40 -37.46 -2.24
CA PRO A 303 -3.41 -38.92 -2.33
C PRO A 303 -4.75 -39.39 -2.91
N LYS A 304 -4.72 -40.31 -3.85
CA LYS A 304 -5.93 -40.98 -4.31
C LYS A 304 -6.27 -42.04 -3.27
N ASP A 305 -7.47 -41.96 -2.70
CA ASP A 305 -8.04 -42.98 -1.85
C ASP A 305 -8.14 -44.33 -2.59
#